data_f2e3e658467f5519aa47ea8741b75a9d
#
_entry.id   f2e3e658467f5519aa47ea8741b75a9d
#
_cell.length_a   1.000
_cell.length_b   1.000
_cell.length_c   1.000
_cell.angle_alpha   90.00
_cell.angle_beta   90.00
_cell.angle_gamma   90.00
#
_symmetry.space_group_name_H-M   'P 1'
#
loop_
_entity.id
_entity.type
_entity.pdbx_description
1 polymer ?
#
loop_
_entity_poly.entity_id
_entity_poly.type
_entity_poly.pdbx_seq_one_letter_code
_entity_poly.pdbx_strand_id
1 'polypeptide(L)'
;INMSHFFHKIENMSSPHLLAAIDLGSNSFRLEIGRESHGQITRIEYIKETVRQGAGLDAERNLKLEAMQAGWDCLARFGERLRGFRPRQVRAVATQTLREARNADAFLARARECLGFPIEVISGPEEARLIYLGVAHLLPQSSEKRLVIDIGGRSTELIIGHHLEPE
;
A
#
# COMPACT_ATOMS: atom_id res chain seq x y z
N ILE A 1 3.12 0.09 -4.82
CA ILE A 1 2.64 -1.29 -4.58
C ILE A 1 1.55 -1.56 -5.61
N ASN A 2 1.70 -2.59 -6.41
CA ASN A 2 0.74 -2.93 -7.45
C ASN A 2 -0.31 -3.91 -6.89
N MET A 3 -1.57 -3.66 -7.20
CA MET A 3 -2.74 -4.41 -6.72
C MET A 3 -2.77 -5.89 -7.08
N SER A 4 -2.15 -6.31 -8.17
CA SER A 4 -2.31 -7.67 -8.71
C SER A 4 -1.97 -8.79 -7.73
N HIS A 5 -1.15 -8.53 -6.74
CA HIS A 5 -0.69 -9.54 -5.78
C HIS A 5 -1.39 -9.49 -4.41
N PHE A 6 -2.08 -8.40 -4.12
CA PHE A 6 -2.79 -8.27 -2.84
C PHE A 6 -3.92 -9.31 -2.67
N PHE A 7 -4.39 -9.90 -3.77
CA PHE A 7 -5.65 -10.62 -3.81
C PHE A 7 -5.58 -12.08 -4.25
N HIS A 8 -4.38 -12.68 -4.29
CA HIS A 8 -4.20 -14.08 -4.71
C HIS A 8 -4.95 -15.14 -3.86
N LYS A 9 -5.76 -14.73 -2.91
CA LYS A 9 -6.47 -15.63 -1.97
C LYS A 9 -7.99 -15.58 -2.06
N ILE A 10 -8.57 -15.01 -3.13
CA ILE A 10 -10.02 -15.02 -3.33
C ILE A 10 -10.36 -15.99 -4.45
N GLU A 11 -10.40 -17.28 -4.09
CA GLU A 11 -10.89 -18.31 -4.98
C GLU A 11 -12.43 -18.28 -5.11
N ASN A 12 -12.90 -18.39 -6.37
CA ASN A 12 -14.27 -18.68 -6.80
C ASN A 12 -15.38 -17.66 -6.47
N MET A 13 -15.44 -16.59 -7.27
CA MET A 13 -16.71 -15.88 -7.43
C MET A 13 -16.87 -15.39 -8.88
N SER A 14 -17.94 -15.80 -9.54
CA SER A 14 -18.25 -15.54 -10.97
C SER A 14 -18.78 -14.12 -11.27
N SER A 15 -18.69 -13.18 -10.33
CA SER A 15 -19.11 -11.79 -10.51
C SER A 15 -17.91 -10.85 -10.37
N PRO A 16 -17.80 -9.78 -11.18
CA PRO A 16 -16.70 -8.84 -11.07
C PRO A 16 -16.66 -8.17 -9.69
N HIS A 17 -15.53 -8.26 -9.01
CA HIS A 17 -15.34 -7.72 -7.68
C HIS A 17 -14.50 -6.44 -7.70
N LEU A 18 -14.96 -5.42 -6.98
CA LEU A 18 -14.14 -4.25 -6.69
C LEU A 18 -13.19 -4.57 -5.54
N LEU A 19 -11.94 -4.19 -5.74
CA LEU A 19 -10.86 -4.34 -4.79
C LEU A 19 -10.16 -2.99 -4.62
N ALA A 20 -9.64 -2.70 -3.44
CA ALA A 20 -8.91 -1.47 -3.18
C ALA A 20 -7.60 -1.74 -2.44
N ALA A 21 -6.54 -1.07 -2.85
CA ALA A 21 -5.25 -1.05 -2.19
C ALA A 21 -4.89 0.38 -1.79
N ILE A 22 -4.46 0.54 -0.55
CA ILE A 22 -3.99 1.81 -0.01
C ILE A 22 -2.54 1.65 0.45
N ASP A 23 -1.68 2.57 0.01
CA ASP A 23 -0.27 2.64 0.37
C ASP A 23 0.01 3.96 1.08
N LEU A 24 0.36 3.88 2.36
CA LEU A 24 0.79 5.02 3.17
C LEU A 24 2.32 5.14 3.08
N GLY A 25 2.79 5.66 1.95
CA GLY A 25 4.21 5.89 1.72
C GLY A 25 4.73 7.15 2.41
N SER A 26 6.05 7.28 2.53
CA SER A 26 6.69 8.39 3.26
C SER A 26 6.44 9.77 2.65
N ASN A 27 6.32 9.85 1.32
CA ASN A 27 6.07 11.12 0.62
C ASN A 27 4.61 11.29 0.19
N SER A 28 3.98 10.23 -0.25
CA SER A 28 2.62 10.28 -0.79
C SER A 28 1.82 9.08 -0.34
N PHE A 29 0.53 9.30 -0.08
CA PHE A 29 -0.44 8.24 0.06
C PHE A 29 -1.09 7.95 -1.28
N ARG A 30 -1.38 6.68 -1.54
CA ARG A 30 -1.99 6.21 -2.79
C ARG A 30 -3.20 5.37 -2.49
N LEU A 31 -4.25 5.56 -3.26
CA LEU A 31 -5.41 4.68 -3.32
C LEU A 31 -5.54 4.19 -4.76
N GLU A 32 -5.63 2.90 -4.93
CA GLU A 32 -5.94 2.27 -6.20
C GLU A 32 -7.18 1.39 -6.05
N ILE A 33 -8.17 1.57 -6.93
CA ILE A 33 -9.36 0.73 -7.02
C ILE A 33 -9.30 -0.02 -8.35
N GLY A 34 -9.49 -1.33 -8.29
CA GLY A 34 -9.51 -2.19 -9.45
C GLY A 34 -10.74 -3.09 -9.45
N ARG A 35 -11.09 -3.55 -10.65
CA ARG A 35 -12.09 -4.58 -10.86
C ARG A 35 -11.38 -5.88 -11.19
N GLU A 36 -11.59 -6.89 -10.36
CA GLU A 36 -11.17 -8.24 -10.65
C GLU A 36 -12.23 -8.93 -11.51
N SER A 37 -11.80 -9.56 -12.59
CA SER A 37 -12.63 -10.41 -13.44
C SER A 37 -11.75 -11.48 -14.09
N HIS A 38 -12.10 -12.75 -13.90
CA HIS A 38 -11.39 -13.90 -14.46
C HIS A 38 -9.88 -13.91 -14.14
N GLY A 39 -9.52 -13.55 -12.92
CA GLY A 39 -8.12 -13.50 -12.47
C GLY A 39 -7.31 -12.29 -12.97
N GLN A 40 -7.95 -11.38 -13.68
CA GLN A 40 -7.33 -10.14 -14.14
C GLN A 40 -7.87 -8.94 -13.38
N ILE A 41 -6.99 -8.01 -13.03
CA ILE A 41 -7.36 -6.76 -12.36
C ILE A 41 -7.23 -5.62 -13.35
N THR A 42 -8.35 -4.95 -13.60
CA THR A 42 -8.40 -3.71 -14.38
C THR A 42 -8.51 -2.53 -13.44
N ARG A 43 -7.54 -1.61 -13.48
CA ARG A 43 -7.57 -0.39 -12.68
C ARG A 43 -8.72 0.51 -13.11
N ILE A 44 -9.56 0.91 -12.15
CA ILE A 44 -10.70 1.81 -12.34
C ILE A 44 -10.35 3.22 -11.87
N GLU A 45 -9.70 3.34 -10.72
CA GLU A 45 -9.36 4.62 -10.12
C GLU A 45 -7.97 4.57 -9.52
N TYR A 46 -7.24 5.67 -9.62
CA TYR A 46 -5.95 5.87 -8.98
C TYR A 46 -5.86 7.29 -8.45
N ILE A 47 -5.66 7.41 -7.14
CA ILE A 47 -5.47 8.68 -6.45
C ILE A 47 -4.11 8.66 -5.78
N LYS A 48 -3.34 9.72 -5.97
CA LYS A 48 -2.07 9.97 -5.29
C LYS A 48 -2.11 11.34 -4.66
N GLU A 49 -1.93 11.41 -3.35
CA GLU A 49 -1.85 12.66 -2.60
C GLU A 49 -0.48 12.81 -1.93
N THR A 50 0.13 13.97 -2.09
CA THR A 50 1.42 14.28 -1.45
C THR A 50 1.18 14.73 -0.01
N VAL A 51 1.46 13.85 0.94
CA VAL A 51 1.27 14.08 2.38
C VAL A 51 2.58 14.51 3.07
N ARG A 52 3.73 14.06 2.54
CA ARG A 52 5.08 14.32 3.08
C ARG A 52 5.23 13.88 4.54
N GLN A 53 4.63 12.75 4.90
CA GLN A 53 4.63 12.26 6.29
C GLN A 53 6.04 12.02 6.83
N GLY A 54 6.96 11.53 5.98
CA GLY A 54 8.35 11.31 6.38
C GLY A 54 9.11 12.58 6.72
N ALA A 55 8.79 13.71 6.08
CA ALA A 55 9.36 15.02 6.42
C ALA A 55 8.79 15.57 7.74
N GLY A 56 7.68 15.01 8.21
CA GLY A 56 7.06 15.38 9.49
C GLY A 56 7.64 14.68 10.72
N LEU A 57 8.63 13.79 10.57
CA LEU A 57 9.35 13.22 11.72
C LEU A 57 10.28 14.26 12.32
N ASP A 58 10.25 14.40 13.64
CA ASP A 58 11.22 15.20 14.39
C ASP A 58 12.54 14.43 14.65
N ALA A 59 13.47 15.05 15.38
CA ALA A 59 14.77 14.46 15.71
C ALA A 59 14.62 13.19 16.60
N GLU A 60 13.59 13.13 17.42
CA GLU A 60 13.26 12.02 18.30
C GLU A 60 12.43 10.92 17.60
N ARG A 61 12.17 11.08 16.28
CA ARG A 61 11.34 10.21 15.43
C ARG A 61 9.87 10.19 15.83
N ASN A 62 9.33 11.30 16.34
CA ASN A 62 7.90 11.45 16.49
C ASN A 62 7.32 12.17 15.27
N LEU A 63 6.16 11.74 14.82
CA LEU A 63 5.37 12.49 13.84
C LEU A 63 4.85 13.77 14.49
N LYS A 64 5.12 14.91 13.88
CA LYS A 64 4.54 16.20 14.26
C LYS A 64 3.03 16.19 13.99
N LEU A 65 2.29 16.95 14.78
CA LEU A 65 0.83 16.99 14.69
C LEU A 65 0.33 17.40 13.30
N GLU A 66 1.01 18.35 12.66
CA GLU A 66 0.65 18.82 11.31
C GLU A 66 0.78 17.70 10.27
N ALA A 67 1.82 16.86 10.38
CA ALA A 67 2.00 15.71 9.50
C ALA A 67 0.96 14.61 9.78
N MET A 68 0.60 14.40 11.05
CA MET A 68 -0.51 13.51 11.41
C MET A 68 -1.83 14.02 10.84
N GLN A 69 -2.14 15.30 10.99
CA GLN A 69 -3.38 15.89 10.50
C GLN A 69 -3.50 15.77 8.97
N ALA A 70 -2.43 16.09 8.23
CA ALA A 70 -2.40 15.93 6.78
C ALA A 70 -2.67 14.49 6.35
N GLY A 71 -2.11 13.51 7.09
CA GLY A 71 -2.36 12.08 6.85
C GLY A 71 -3.81 11.69 7.11
N TRP A 72 -4.38 12.11 8.24
CA TRP A 72 -5.77 11.83 8.58
C TRP A 72 -6.76 12.43 7.60
N ASP A 73 -6.52 13.67 7.16
CA ASP A 73 -7.38 14.34 6.17
C ASP A 73 -7.35 13.62 4.80
N CYS A 74 -6.17 13.16 4.38
CA CYS A 74 -6.02 12.33 3.18
C CYS A 74 -6.80 11.01 3.32
N LEU A 75 -6.63 10.31 4.45
CA LEU A 75 -7.29 9.03 4.70
C LEU A 75 -8.80 9.16 4.82
N ALA A 76 -9.31 10.28 5.36
CA ALA A 76 -10.74 10.56 5.38
C ALA A 76 -11.30 10.67 3.96
N ARG A 77 -10.60 11.37 3.04
CA ARG A 77 -11.02 11.43 1.62
C ARG A 77 -10.98 10.06 0.94
N PHE A 78 -9.98 9.22 1.26
CA PHE A 78 -9.93 7.84 0.77
C PHE A 78 -11.08 7.00 1.32
N GLY A 79 -11.40 7.14 2.61
CA GLY A 79 -12.54 6.48 3.24
C GLY A 79 -13.87 6.81 2.57
N GLU A 80 -14.07 8.08 2.15
CA GLU A 80 -15.23 8.50 1.37
C GLU A 80 -15.35 7.74 0.03
N ARG A 81 -14.23 7.53 -0.66
CA ARG A 81 -14.17 6.76 -1.92
C ARG A 81 -14.46 5.28 -1.72
N LEU A 82 -14.18 4.78 -0.53
CA LEU A 82 -14.35 3.36 -0.19
C LEU A 82 -15.70 3.04 0.45
N ARG A 83 -16.64 3.98 0.49
CA ARG A 83 -17.99 3.73 0.99
C ARG A 83 -18.64 2.56 0.25
N GLY A 84 -19.14 1.60 1.00
CA GLY A 84 -19.76 0.39 0.46
C GLY A 84 -18.79 -0.77 0.20
N PHE A 85 -17.48 -0.57 0.34
CA PHE A 85 -16.54 -1.68 0.32
C PHE A 85 -16.62 -2.49 1.61
N ARG A 86 -16.43 -3.81 1.48
CA ARG A 86 -16.33 -4.72 2.64
C ARG A 86 -14.87 -4.83 3.08
N PRO A 87 -14.57 -5.14 4.35
CA PRO A 87 -13.18 -5.25 4.84
C PRO A 87 -12.29 -6.17 4.00
N ARG A 88 -12.80 -7.29 3.49
CA ARG A 88 -12.07 -8.24 2.63
C ARG A 88 -11.69 -7.69 1.25
N GLN A 89 -12.29 -6.60 0.82
CA GLN A 89 -12.03 -5.96 -0.48
C GLN A 89 -10.97 -4.86 -0.39
N VAL A 90 -10.55 -4.50 0.82
CA VAL A 90 -9.65 -3.39 1.06
C VAL A 90 -8.41 -3.88 1.79
N ARG A 91 -7.24 -3.52 1.29
CA ARG A 91 -5.98 -3.68 2.01
C ARG A 91 -5.25 -2.35 2.08
N ALA A 92 -4.94 -1.90 3.30
CA ALA A 92 -4.16 -0.72 3.53
C ALA A 92 -2.87 -1.08 4.26
N VAL A 93 -1.76 -0.62 3.71
CA VAL A 93 -0.43 -0.83 4.28
C VAL A 93 0.27 0.49 4.54
N ALA A 94 1.10 0.49 5.55
CA ALA A 94 1.97 1.59 5.90
C ALA A 94 3.43 1.10 5.94
N THR A 95 4.33 1.96 5.50
CA THR A 95 5.72 1.58 5.23
C THR A 95 6.70 2.33 6.15
N GLN A 96 7.88 2.66 5.65
CA GLN A 96 9.06 3.10 6.41
C GLN A 96 8.78 4.18 7.46
N THR A 97 8.05 5.25 7.13
CA THR A 97 7.82 6.35 8.09
C THR A 97 7.09 5.86 9.35
N LEU A 98 6.07 4.98 9.19
CA LEU A 98 5.32 4.45 10.33
C LEU A 98 6.03 3.29 11.05
N ARG A 99 6.98 2.60 10.38
CA ARG A 99 7.90 1.68 11.07
C ARG A 99 8.86 2.43 12.00
N GLU A 100 9.30 3.63 11.62
CA GLU A 100 10.26 4.43 12.39
C GLU A 100 9.62 5.29 13.47
N ALA A 101 8.39 5.73 13.26
CA ALA A 101 7.73 6.69 14.13
C ALA A 101 7.45 6.09 15.52
N ARG A 102 7.98 6.71 16.59
CA ARG A 102 7.75 6.27 17.97
C ARG A 102 6.31 6.41 18.41
N ASN A 103 5.60 7.37 17.84
CA ASN A 103 4.19 7.64 18.12
C ASN A 103 3.27 7.12 17.00
N ALA A 104 3.71 6.11 16.23
CA ALA A 104 2.93 5.52 15.16
C ALA A 104 1.56 5.02 15.62
N ASP A 105 1.47 4.43 16.82
CA ASP A 105 0.20 3.91 17.35
C ASP A 105 -0.85 5.01 17.53
N ALA A 106 -0.45 6.19 18.00
CA ALA A 106 -1.35 7.33 18.12
C ALA A 106 -1.87 7.81 16.76
N PHE A 107 -1.00 7.85 15.75
CA PHE A 107 -1.41 8.15 14.38
C PHE A 107 -2.37 7.08 13.84
N LEU A 108 -1.99 5.80 13.95
CA LEU A 108 -2.73 4.67 13.38
C LEU A 108 -4.11 4.48 13.99
N ALA A 109 -4.28 4.76 15.29
CA ALA A 109 -5.58 4.69 15.94
C ALA A 109 -6.61 5.56 15.20
N ARG A 110 -6.31 6.86 15.05
CA ARG A 110 -7.19 7.78 14.33
C ARG A 110 -7.21 7.55 12.81
N ALA A 111 -6.09 7.13 12.23
CA ALA A 111 -6.00 6.83 10.80
C ALA A 111 -6.99 5.73 10.37
N ARG A 112 -7.13 4.67 11.20
CA ARG A 112 -8.10 3.59 10.97
C ARG A 112 -9.55 4.08 11.04
N GLU A 113 -9.84 5.00 11.95
CA GLU A 113 -11.17 5.63 12.04
C GLU A 113 -11.46 6.49 10.80
N CYS A 114 -10.50 7.31 10.37
CA CYS A 114 -10.63 8.16 9.18
C CYS A 114 -10.82 7.36 7.90
N LEU A 115 -10.04 6.29 7.72
CA LEU A 115 -10.12 5.42 6.54
C LEU A 115 -11.35 4.50 6.57
N GLY A 116 -11.77 4.05 7.77
CA GLY A 116 -12.82 3.06 7.95
C GLY A 116 -12.35 1.60 7.75
N PHE A 117 -11.04 1.36 7.61
CA PHE A 117 -10.45 0.04 7.38
C PHE A 117 -9.17 -0.16 8.20
N PRO A 118 -8.80 -1.42 8.50
CA PRO A 118 -7.53 -1.72 9.14
C PRO A 118 -6.34 -1.25 8.31
N ILE A 119 -5.31 -0.74 8.99
CA ILE A 119 -4.02 -0.38 8.38
C ILE A 119 -2.95 -1.26 9.01
N GLU A 120 -2.20 -1.97 8.17
CA GLU A 120 -1.10 -2.85 8.56
C GLU A 120 0.23 -2.14 8.33
N VAL A 121 1.09 -2.09 9.36
CA VAL A 121 2.48 -1.64 9.18
C VAL A 121 3.31 -2.85 8.75
N ILE A 122 3.74 -2.86 7.49
CA ILE A 122 4.48 -3.98 6.92
C ILE A 122 5.99 -3.83 7.13
N SER A 123 6.70 -4.95 7.27
CA SER A 123 8.16 -4.96 7.35
C SER A 123 8.82 -4.60 6.01
N GLY A 124 10.10 -4.21 6.02
CA GLY A 124 10.86 -3.96 4.80
C GLY A 124 10.92 -5.17 3.87
N PRO A 125 11.21 -6.40 4.35
CA PRO A 125 11.13 -7.60 3.53
C PRO A 125 9.75 -7.87 2.92
N GLU A 126 8.68 -7.62 3.65
CA GLU A 126 7.32 -7.78 3.11
C GLU A 126 7.01 -6.71 2.06
N GLU A 127 7.46 -5.47 2.27
CA GLU A 127 7.38 -4.40 1.28
C GLU A 127 8.10 -4.79 -0.02
N ALA A 128 9.36 -5.23 0.08
CA ALA A 128 10.15 -5.72 -1.05
C ALA A 128 9.44 -6.87 -1.79
N ARG A 129 8.92 -7.84 -1.04
CA ARG A 129 8.18 -8.98 -1.59
C ARG A 129 6.95 -8.53 -2.39
N LEU A 130 6.16 -7.62 -1.86
CA LEU A 130 4.97 -7.08 -2.53
C LEU A 130 5.33 -6.29 -3.79
N ILE A 131 6.41 -5.50 -3.74
CA ILE A 131 6.93 -4.76 -4.88
C ILE A 131 7.36 -5.72 -5.99
N TYR A 132 8.15 -6.76 -5.66
CA TYR A 132 8.57 -7.76 -6.63
C TYR A 132 7.38 -8.39 -7.34
N LEU A 133 6.39 -8.84 -6.59
CA LEU A 133 5.21 -9.48 -7.14
C LEU A 133 4.41 -8.54 -8.04
N GLY A 134 4.27 -7.27 -7.65
CA GLY A 134 3.65 -6.25 -8.48
C GLY A 134 4.36 -6.06 -9.83
N VAL A 135 5.69 -6.00 -9.82
CA VAL A 135 6.52 -5.87 -11.03
C VAL A 135 6.45 -7.15 -11.88
N ALA A 136 6.57 -8.32 -11.24
CA ALA A 136 6.59 -9.61 -11.93
C ALA A 136 5.27 -9.92 -12.66
N HIS A 137 4.13 -9.45 -12.16
CA HIS A 137 2.83 -9.57 -12.84
C HIS A 137 2.68 -8.64 -14.06
N LEU A 138 3.42 -7.54 -14.10
CA LEU A 138 3.35 -6.58 -15.22
C LEU A 138 4.30 -6.90 -16.35
N LEU A 139 5.36 -7.64 -16.07
CA LEU A 139 6.40 -7.96 -17.05
C LEU A 139 6.17 -9.33 -17.68
N PRO A 140 6.62 -9.53 -18.93
CA PRO A 140 6.62 -10.86 -19.55
C PRO A 140 7.36 -11.87 -18.68
N GLN A 141 6.86 -13.09 -18.64
CA GLN A 141 7.56 -14.17 -17.94
C GLN A 141 8.92 -14.45 -18.59
N SER A 142 9.94 -14.70 -17.77
CA SER A 142 11.30 -15.01 -18.20
C SER A 142 11.87 -16.08 -17.29
N SER A 143 12.72 -16.95 -17.84
CA SER A 143 13.50 -17.91 -17.06
C SER A 143 14.71 -17.31 -16.34
N GLU A 144 14.96 -16.03 -16.53
CA GLU A 144 16.06 -15.33 -15.88
C GLU A 144 15.64 -14.78 -14.51
N LYS A 145 16.60 -14.72 -13.59
CA LYS A 145 16.41 -14.01 -12.33
C LYS A 145 16.26 -12.50 -12.58
N ARG A 146 15.37 -11.87 -11.85
CA ARG A 146 15.12 -10.43 -11.89
C ARG A 146 15.54 -9.79 -10.59
N LEU A 147 16.31 -8.71 -10.70
CA LEU A 147 16.53 -7.77 -9.61
C LEU A 147 15.51 -6.65 -9.75
N VAL A 148 14.72 -6.43 -8.71
CA VAL A 148 13.81 -5.28 -8.60
C VAL A 148 14.36 -4.34 -7.54
N ILE A 149 14.44 -3.06 -7.89
CA ILE A 149 14.88 -1.98 -7.01
C ILE A 149 13.75 -0.96 -6.94
N ASP A 150 13.23 -0.72 -5.73
CA ASP A 150 12.29 0.36 -5.47
C ASP A 150 12.98 1.47 -4.68
N ILE A 151 13.00 2.67 -5.26
CA ILE A 151 13.61 3.85 -4.65
C ILE A 151 12.49 4.72 -4.12
N GLY A 152 12.20 4.59 -2.83
CA GLY A 152 11.17 5.32 -2.12
C GLY A 152 11.63 6.68 -1.59
N GLY A 153 10.75 7.33 -0.85
CA GLY A 153 11.04 8.65 -0.25
C GLY A 153 11.99 8.60 0.94
N ARG A 154 12.07 7.46 1.65
CA ARG A 154 12.91 7.26 2.85
C ARG A 154 13.61 5.91 2.89
N SER A 155 13.21 4.98 2.06
CA SER A 155 13.82 3.64 1.99
C SER A 155 14.09 3.26 0.55
N THR A 156 14.93 2.25 0.38
CA THR A 156 15.19 1.60 -0.90
C THR A 156 15.14 0.11 -0.66
N GLU A 157 14.26 -0.56 -1.35
CA GLU A 157 14.09 -2.01 -1.29
C GLU A 157 14.75 -2.66 -2.50
N LEU A 158 15.51 -3.72 -2.25
CA LEU A 158 16.12 -4.56 -3.29
C LEU A 158 15.64 -5.99 -3.09
N ILE A 159 15.20 -6.62 -4.16
CA ILE A 159 14.76 -8.00 -4.11
C ILE A 159 15.06 -8.72 -5.40
N ILE A 160 15.52 -9.95 -5.30
CA ILE A 160 15.76 -10.86 -6.43
C ILE A 160 14.63 -11.88 -6.43
N GLY A 161 14.27 -12.37 -7.59
CA GLY A 161 13.30 -13.45 -7.72
C GLY A 161 13.29 -14.05 -9.10
N HIS A 162 12.52 -15.08 -9.26
CA HIS A 162 12.36 -15.83 -10.50
C HIS A 162 10.87 -16.07 -10.77
N HIS A 163 10.41 -15.77 -11.98
CA HIS A 163 8.97 -15.77 -12.30
C HIS A 163 8.18 -14.89 -11.31
N LEU A 164 7.25 -15.49 -10.57
CA LEU A 164 6.44 -14.85 -9.51
C LEU A 164 6.96 -15.16 -8.10
N GLU A 165 8.13 -15.78 -7.97
CA GLU A 165 8.69 -16.23 -6.70
C GLU A 165 9.84 -15.30 -6.29
N PRO A 166 9.65 -14.42 -5.28
CA PRO A 166 10.73 -13.65 -4.67
C PRO A 166 11.59 -14.55 -3.79
N GLU A 167 12.91 -14.33 -3.82
CA GLU A 167 13.93 -15.05 -3.03
C GLU A 167 14.39 -14.23 -1.80
#